data_0077cca54057048d77026a230b6c5a4d
#
_entry.id   0077cca54057048d77026a230b6c5a4d
#
_cell.length_a   1.000
_cell.length_b   1.000
_cell.length_c   1.000
_cell.angle_alpha   90.00
_cell.angle_beta   90.00
_cell.angle_gamma   90.00
#
_symmetry.space_group_name_H-M   'P 1'
#
loop_
_entity.id
_entity.type
_entity.pdbx_description
1 polymer ?
#
loop_
_entity_poly.entity_id
_entity_poly.type
_entity_poly.pdbx_seq_one_letter_code
_entity_poly.pdbx_strand_id
1 'polypeptide(L)'
;MSRRSVRFTEVEAIDPIYVERPYYLAPDGQMALEAFAVIREGMKGKAGIGKLALYGREYLVAVQPREKGLVMYTMRRSNEVRSMDAIEELENVPAKLKPEEIKMAKQVIGNFEGQLDLTEYKDAYQEELQRIIDAKIAGQEVVATEEQAPPKVVNLMDALRQSLDRVSSTKKKAAKVAEIEKPAKAAKAAPVKEKKRARG
;
A
#
# COMPACT_ATOMS: atom_id res chain seq x y z
N MET A 1 -21.56 14.97 -36.02
CA MET A 1 -20.14 14.80 -35.62
C MET A 1 -20.03 15.10 -34.14
N SER A 2 -19.91 14.07 -33.29
CA SER A 2 -19.70 14.25 -31.84
C SER A 2 -18.31 14.85 -31.63
N ARG A 3 -18.23 16.06 -31.07
CA ARG A 3 -16.92 16.66 -30.69
C ARG A 3 -16.28 15.73 -29.66
N ARG A 4 -15.19 15.09 -30.00
CA ARG A 4 -14.31 14.38 -29.06
C ARG A 4 -13.73 15.45 -28.12
N SER A 5 -14.41 15.77 -27.05
CA SER A 5 -13.92 16.73 -26.06
C SER A 5 -12.97 16.01 -25.13
N VAL A 6 -11.66 16.17 -25.35
CA VAL A 6 -10.65 15.86 -24.35
C VAL A 6 -10.65 17.00 -23.34
N ARG A 7 -10.64 16.67 -22.04
CA ARG A 7 -10.50 17.61 -20.94
C ARG A 7 -9.31 17.24 -20.10
N PHE A 8 -8.63 18.23 -19.56
CA PHE A 8 -7.55 18.01 -18.60
C PHE A 8 -8.01 18.44 -17.20
N THR A 9 -7.63 17.65 -16.21
CA THR A 9 -7.88 17.90 -14.78
C THR A 9 -6.66 17.55 -13.96
N GLU A 10 -6.61 17.94 -12.67
CA GLU A 10 -5.60 17.43 -11.74
C GLU A 10 -5.79 15.92 -11.56
N VAL A 11 -4.67 15.18 -11.38
CA VAL A 11 -4.74 13.73 -11.17
C VAL A 11 -5.54 13.42 -9.91
N GLU A 12 -5.35 14.21 -8.85
CA GLU A 12 -6.01 14.06 -7.54
C GLU A 12 -7.51 14.32 -7.58
N ALA A 13 -8.01 15.00 -8.63
CA ALA A 13 -9.44 15.25 -8.82
C ALA A 13 -10.21 14.01 -9.31
N ILE A 14 -9.50 12.95 -9.70
CA ILE A 14 -10.11 11.69 -10.14
C ILE A 14 -10.28 10.79 -8.91
N ASP A 15 -11.53 10.60 -8.48
CA ASP A 15 -11.82 9.65 -7.40
C ASP A 15 -11.49 8.22 -7.88
N PRO A 16 -10.67 7.47 -7.11
CA PRO A 16 -10.27 6.09 -7.43
C PRO A 16 -11.45 5.14 -7.69
N ILE A 17 -12.64 5.42 -7.16
CA ILE A 17 -13.86 4.62 -7.38
C ILE A 17 -14.23 4.50 -8.85
N TYR A 18 -13.86 5.51 -9.67
CA TYR A 18 -14.10 5.51 -11.11
C TYR A 18 -13.02 4.77 -11.90
N VAL A 19 -11.87 4.49 -11.31
CA VAL A 19 -10.74 3.81 -12.00
C VAL A 19 -11.02 2.31 -12.09
N GLU A 20 -10.81 1.72 -13.29
CA GLU A 20 -11.07 0.30 -13.52
C GLU A 20 -9.79 -0.46 -13.91
N ARG A 21 -9.32 -0.32 -15.16
CA ARG A 21 -8.19 -1.09 -15.68
C ARG A 21 -7.08 -0.20 -16.19
N PRO A 22 -5.82 -0.45 -15.81
CA PRO A 22 -4.66 0.26 -16.33
C PRO A 22 -4.16 -0.35 -17.64
N TYR A 23 -3.66 0.51 -18.54
CA TYR A 23 -2.95 0.17 -19.77
C TYR A 23 -1.73 1.05 -19.87
N TYR A 24 -0.56 0.46 -20.11
CA TYR A 24 0.63 1.22 -20.42
C TYR A 24 0.60 1.68 -21.87
N LEU A 25 0.93 2.96 -22.10
CA LEU A 25 1.05 3.54 -23.40
C LEU A 25 2.52 3.78 -23.70
N ALA A 26 2.97 3.31 -24.85
CA ALA A 26 4.32 3.51 -25.37
C ALA A 26 4.25 4.14 -26.77
N PRO A 27 5.28 4.88 -27.19
CA PRO A 27 5.36 5.40 -28.55
C PRO A 27 5.56 4.26 -29.55
N ASP A 28 4.88 4.35 -30.69
CA ASP A 28 5.04 3.42 -31.80
C ASP A 28 5.93 4.05 -32.88
N GLY A 29 7.12 3.44 -33.06
CA GLY A 29 8.13 3.87 -34.02
C GLY A 29 8.89 5.15 -33.62
N GLN A 30 9.99 5.38 -34.38
CA GLN A 30 10.97 6.45 -34.07
C GLN A 30 10.36 7.85 -34.11
N MET A 31 9.44 8.12 -35.05
CA MET A 31 8.81 9.44 -35.21
C MET A 31 7.88 9.82 -34.04
N ALA A 32 7.36 8.82 -33.32
CA ALA A 32 6.47 9.08 -32.20
C ALA A 32 7.21 9.45 -30.88
N LEU A 33 8.50 9.14 -30.78
CA LEU A 33 9.28 9.30 -29.55
C LEU A 33 9.30 10.73 -29.03
N GLU A 34 9.62 11.69 -29.89
CA GLU A 34 9.73 13.10 -29.52
C GLU A 34 8.36 13.67 -29.11
N ALA A 35 7.34 13.45 -29.94
CA ALA A 35 5.98 13.91 -29.65
C ALA A 35 5.45 13.29 -28.34
N PHE A 36 5.71 11.99 -28.11
CA PHE A 36 5.34 11.31 -26.87
C PHE A 36 6.02 11.94 -25.66
N ALA A 37 7.32 12.23 -25.74
CA ALA A 37 8.07 12.87 -24.65
C ALA A 37 7.52 14.25 -24.31
N VAL A 38 7.22 15.09 -25.34
CA VAL A 38 6.65 16.42 -25.14
C VAL A 38 5.26 16.34 -24.51
N ILE A 39 4.38 15.44 -24.97
CA ILE A 39 3.05 15.25 -24.39
C ILE A 39 3.15 14.80 -22.94
N ARG A 40 3.98 13.80 -22.65
CA ARG A 40 4.19 13.30 -21.29
C ARG A 40 4.66 14.42 -20.34
N GLU A 41 5.61 15.23 -20.77
CA GLU A 41 6.15 16.33 -19.96
C GLU A 41 5.09 17.42 -19.74
N GLY A 42 4.36 17.79 -20.79
CA GLY A 42 3.30 18.79 -20.71
C GLY A 42 2.10 18.37 -19.84
N MET A 43 1.94 17.08 -19.62
CA MET A 43 0.85 16.51 -18.80
C MET A 43 1.22 16.31 -17.33
N LYS A 44 2.42 16.69 -16.87
CA LYS A 44 2.79 16.50 -15.45
C LYS A 44 1.75 17.08 -14.49
N GLY A 45 1.32 16.27 -13.52
CA GLY A 45 0.26 16.62 -12.56
C GLY A 45 -1.15 16.63 -13.13
N LYS A 46 -1.31 16.40 -14.43
CA LYS A 46 -2.61 16.42 -15.12
C LYS A 46 -3.00 15.07 -15.67
N ALA A 47 -4.30 14.82 -15.72
CA ALA A 47 -4.90 13.71 -16.44
C ALA A 47 -5.78 14.21 -17.57
N GLY A 48 -5.64 13.62 -18.75
CA GLY A 48 -6.50 13.87 -19.91
C GLY A 48 -7.67 12.90 -19.90
N ILE A 49 -8.89 13.42 -19.81
CA ILE A 49 -10.13 12.64 -19.82
C ILE A 49 -10.71 12.65 -21.24
N GLY A 50 -11.02 11.48 -21.76
CA GLY A 50 -11.55 11.35 -23.12
C GLY A 50 -12.34 10.06 -23.29
N LYS A 51 -12.74 9.82 -24.54
CA LYS A 51 -13.44 8.60 -24.95
C LYS A 51 -12.61 7.86 -25.97
N LEU A 52 -12.49 6.55 -25.82
CA LEU A 52 -11.73 5.69 -26.70
C LEU A 52 -12.52 4.42 -27.02
N ALA A 53 -12.51 4.01 -28.29
CA ALA A 53 -13.06 2.73 -28.72
C ALA A 53 -12.00 1.64 -28.53
N LEU A 54 -12.28 0.67 -27.69
CA LEU A 54 -11.46 -0.53 -27.46
C LEU A 54 -12.34 -1.77 -27.58
N TYR A 55 -11.88 -2.79 -28.29
CA TYR A 55 -12.57 -4.08 -28.41
C TYR A 55 -14.06 -3.94 -28.82
N GLY A 56 -14.36 -3.00 -29.72
CA GLY A 56 -15.72 -2.76 -30.22
C GLY A 56 -16.65 -1.98 -29.29
N ARG A 57 -16.15 -1.45 -28.17
CA ARG A 57 -16.91 -0.63 -27.21
C ARG A 57 -16.26 0.73 -26.96
N GLU A 58 -17.08 1.74 -26.67
CA GLU A 58 -16.61 3.05 -26.26
C GLU A 58 -16.40 3.07 -24.73
N TYR A 59 -15.19 3.37 -24.30
CA TYR A 59 -14.82 3.55 -22.92
C TYR A 59 -14.55 5.03 -22.60
N LEU A 60 -14.92 5.46 -21.40
CA LEU A 60 -14.36 6.65 -20.79
C LEU A 60 -12.95 6.29 -20.33
N VAL A 61 -11.96 7.15 -20.61
CA VAL A 61 -10.58 6.89 -20.25
C VAL A 61 -9.94 8.12 -19.63
N ALA A 62 -9.02 7.88 -18.70
CA ALA A 62 -8.10 8.86 -18.14
C ALA A 62 -6.67 8.49 -18.55
N VAL A 63 -5.92 9.45 -19.10
CA VAL A 63 -4.50 9.27 -19.45
C VAL A 63 -3.67 10.20 -18.58
N GLN A 64 -2.63 9.66 -17.94
CA GLN A 64 -1.73 10.45 -17.09
C GLN A 64 -0.28 10.01 -17.26
N PRO A 65 0.71 10.89 -17.05
CA PRO A 65 2.12 10.53 -17.04
C PRO A 65 2.45 9.67 -15.81
N ARG A 66 3.27 8.64 -16.03
CA ARG A 66 3.84 7.83 -14.97
C ARG A 66 5.24 7.40 -15.34
N GLU A 67 6.23 7.76 -14.53
CA GLU A 67 7.64 7.44 -14.76
C GLU A 67 8.11 7.79 -16.19
N LYS A 68 8.49 6.78 -16.98
CA LYS A 68 8.97 6.94 -18.36
C LYS A 68 7.86 7.04 -19.40
N GLY A 69 6.62 6.67 -19.04
CA GLY A 69 5.53 6.47 -19.97
C GLY A 69 4.28 7.26 -19.65
N LEU A 70 3.21 6.87 -20.29
CA LEU A 70 1.85 7.27 -19.99
C LEU A 70 1.07 6.04 -19.56
N VAL A 71 0.14 6.21 -18.64
CA VAL A 71 -0.82 5.18 -18.27
C VAL A 71 -2.20 5.67 -18.61
N MET A 72 -2.95 4.82 -19.29
CA MET A 72 -4.37 5.02 -19.54
C MET A 72 -5.16 4.10 -18.61
N TYR A 73 -6.16 4.65 -17.96
CA TYR A 73 -7.13 3.88 -17.20
C TYR A 73 -8.47 3.90 -17.91
N THR A 74 -9.14 2.74 -18.02
CA THR A 74 -10.57 2.74 -18.28
C THR A 74 -11.29 3.20 -17.03
N MET A 75 -12.39 3.94 -17.23
CA MET A 75 -13.14 4.53 -16.13
C MET A 75 -14.59 4.09 -16.17
N ARG A 76 -15.17 3.90 -15.00
CA ARG A 76 -16.61 3.75 -14.82
C ARG A 76 -17.30 5.07 -15.12
N ARG A 77 -18.53 4.99 -15.60
CA ARG A 77 -19.41 6.15 -15.75
C ARG A 77 -20.11 6.41 -14.41
N SER A 78 -20.61 7.65 -14.22
CA SER A 78 -21.31 8.03 -12.99
C SER A 78 -22.52 7.16 -12.66
N ASN A 79 -23.19 6.62 -13.68
CA ASN A 79 -24.33 5.71 -13.52
C ASN A 79 -23.95 4.25 -13.18
N GLU A 80 -22.68 3.90 -13.26
CA GLU A 80 -22.14 2.59 -12.90
C GLU A 80 -21.65 2.55 -11.44
N VAL A 81 -21.50 3.72 -10.81
CA VAL A 81 -21.10 3.86 -9.41
C VAL A 81 -22.34 4.18 -8.59
N ARG A 82 -22.62 3.35 -7.59
CA ARG A 82 -23.73 3.58 -6.65
C ARG A 82 -23.36 4.68 -5.68
N SER A 83 -24.33 5.57 -5.39
CA SER A 83 -24.19 6.55 -4.30
C SER A 83 -24.19 5.84 -2.95
N MET A 84 -23.40 6.33 -2.01
CA MET A 84 -23.46 5.87 -0.62
C MET A 84 -24.82 6.17 0.02
N ASP A 85 -25.55 7.18 -0.44
CA ASP A 85 -26.90 7.51 0.02
C ASP A 85 -27.95 6.41 -0.30
N ALA A 86 -27.59 5.48 -1.21
CA ALA A 86 -28.45 4.32 -1.52
C ALA A 86 -28.21 3.13 -0.60
N ILE A 87 -27.39 3.26 0.44
CA ILE A 87 -27.06 2.21 1.40
C ILE A 87 -27.75 2.54 2.72
N GLU A 88 -28.87 1.87 3.00
CA GLU A 88 -29.74 2.13 4.16
C GLU A 88 -28.97 2.01 5.50
N GLU A 89 -28.02 1.08 5.60
CA GLU A 89 -27.23 0.88 6.83
C GLU A 89 -26.40 2.09 7.22
N LEU A 90 -25.98 2.92 6.23
CA LEU A 90 -25.18 4.12 6.50
C LEU A 90 -26.00 5.26 7.10
N GLU A 91 -27.30 5.27 6.91
CA GLU A 91 -28.20 6.28 7.54
C GLU A 91 -28.19 6.17 9.07
N ASN A 92 -27.94 4.98 9.59
CA ASN A 92 -27.92 4.69 11.01
C ASN A 92 -26.56 4.90 11.67
N VAL A 93 -25.54 5.31 10.92
CA VAL A 93 -24.20 5.58 11.47
C VAL A 93 -24.24 6.83 12.37
N PRO A 94 -23.88 6.73 13.66
CA PRO A 94 -23.98 7.84 14.58
C PRO A 94 -23.01 8.98 14.20
N ALA A 95 -23.55 10.18 14.01
CA ALA A 95 -22.75 11.37 13.72
C ALA A 95 -21.95 11.90 14.93
N LYS A 96 -22.39 11.56 16.16
CA LYS A 96 -21.74 11.99 17.40
C LYS A 96 -21.00 10.82 18.03
N LEU A 97 -19.68 10.92 18.06
CA LEU A 97 -18.79 9.92 18.64
C LEU A 97 -18.12 10.49 19.90
N LYS A 98 -17.76 9.62 20.85
CA LYS A 98 -17.03 10.00 22.04
C LYS A 98 -15.57 10.33 21.70
N PRO A 99 -15.05 11.51 22.13
CA PRO A 99 -13.68 11.91 21.83
C PRO A 99 -12.62 10.91 22.26
N GLU A 100 -12.85 10.20 23.36
CA GLU A 100 -11.93 9.18 23.88
C GLU A 100 -11.84 7.96 22.95
N GLU A 101 -12.97 7.53 22.39
CA GLU A 101 -13.01 6.43 21.42
C GLU A 101 -12.28 6.79 20.13
N ILE A 102 -12.50 8.02 19.63
CA ILE A 102 -11.77 8.55 18.46
C ILE A 102 -10.26 8.60 18.75
N LYS A 103 -9.86 9.10 19.93
CA LYS A 103 -8.45 9.17 20.32
C LYS A 103 -7.80 7.78 20.34
N MET A 104 -8.49 6.80 20.92
CA MET A 104 -8.01 5.42 20.98
C MET A 104 -7.89 4.80 19.60
N ALA A 105 -8.89 4.98 18.73
CA ALA A 105 -8.85 4.51 17.35
C ALA A 105 -7.67 5.12 16.58
N LYS A 106 -7.43 6.43 16.71
CA LYS A 106 -6.27 7.09 16.09
C LYS A 106 -4.94 6.55 16.63
N GLN A 107 -4.84 6.22 17.90
CA GLN A 107 -3.63 5.61 18.46
C GLN A 107 -3.38 4.20 17.91
N VAL A 108 -4.44 3.40 17.77
CA VAL A 108 -4.32 2.06 17.15
C VAL A 108 -3.86 2.20 15.70
N ILE A 109 -4.52 3.03 14.90
CA ILE A 109 -4.16 3.27 13.50
C ILE A 109 -2.70 3.74 13.38
N GLY A 110 -2.29 4.75 14.16
CA GLY A 110 -0.93 5.28 14.15
C GLY A 110 0.16 4.27 14.53
N ASN A 111 -0.19 3.20 15.27
CA ASN A 111 0.77 2.12 15.54
C ASN A 111 1.05 1.23 14.33
N PHE A 112 0.15 1.24 13.35
CA PHE A 112 0.27 0.48 12.10
C PHE A 112 0.64 1.36 10.90
N GLU A 113 0.84 2.66 11.09
CA GLU A 113 1.36 3.53 10.03
C GLU A 113 2.77 3.11 9.64
N GLY A 114 3.00 2.96 8.34
CA GLY A 114 4.27 2.56 7.77
C GLY A 114 4.32 2.85 6.27
N GLN A 115 5.48 2.64 5.69
CA GLN A 115 5.64 2.72 4.25
C GLN A 115 4.95 1.51 3.61
N LEU A 116 4.10 1.76 2.60
CA LEU A 116 3.43 0.69 1.87
C LEU A 116 4.42 -0.01 0.93
N ASP A 117 4.69 -1.28 1.20
CA ASP A 117 5.39 -2.18 0.28
C ASP A 117 4.41 -3.27 -0.16
N LEU A 118 3.95 -3.17 -1.41
CA LEU A 118 3.02 -4.15 -1.97
C LEU A 118 3.65 -5.53 -2.20
N THR A 119 4.98 -5.65 -2.20
CA THR A 119 5.67 -6.93 -2.37
C THR A 119 5.57 -7.83 -1.13
N GLU A 120 5.22 -7.25 0.02
CA GLU A 120 4.97 -8.00 1.26
C GLU A 120 3.62 -8.75 1.22
N TYR A 121 2.68 -8.30 0.37
CA TYR A 121 1.34 -8.90 0.23
C TYR A 121 1.38 -10.02 -0.80
N LYS A 122 1.80 -11.20 -0.36
CA LYS A 122 1.87 -12.38 -1.19
C LYS A 122 0.50 -13.06 -1.29
N ASP A 123 0.28 -13.76 -2.40
CA ASP A 123 -0.89 -14.58 -2.59
C ASP A 123 -0.76 -15.90 -1.80
N ALA A 124 -1.35 -15.94 -0.62
CA ALA A 124 -1.31 -17.09 0.28
C ALA A 124 -1.89 -18.37 -0.38
N TYR A 125 -2.87 -18.21 -1.28
CA TYR A 125 -3.43 -19.34 -2.01
C TYR A 125 -2.40 -19.95 -2.97
N GLN A 126 -1.67 -19.12 -3.71
CA GLN A 126 -0.62 -19.61 -4.61
C GLN A 126 0.53 -20.27 -3.85
N GLU A 127 0.97 -19.69 -2.72
CA GLU A 127 2.01 -20.27 -1.88
C GLU A 127 1.57 -21.64 -1.32
N GLU A 128 0.34 -21.76 -0.84
CA GLU A 128 -0.18 -23.02 -0.31
C GLU A 128 -0.38 -24.07 -1.42
N LEU A 129 -0.90 -23.65 -2.58
CA LEU A 129 -1.03 -24.54 -3.74
C LEU A 129 0.32 -25.08 -4.19
N GLN A 130 1.34 -24.21 -4.28
CA GLN A 130 2.70 -24.64 -4.61
C GLN A 130 3.24 -25.63 -3.60
N ARG A 131 3.05 -25.39 -2.30
CA ARG A 131 3.46 -26.30 -1.21
C ARG A 131 2.79 -27.66 -1.33
N ILE A 132 1.48 -27.69 -1.66
CA ILE A 132 0.74 -28.94 -1.87
C ILE A 132 1.29 -29.71 -3.08
N ILE A 133 1.58 -29.03 -4.18
CA ILE A 133 2.16 -29.63 -5.39
C ILE A 133 3.53 -30.24 -5.06
N ASP A 134 4.40 -29.47 -4.41
CA ASP A 134 5.75 -29.91 -4.07
C ASP A 134 5.73 -31.12 -3.12
N ALA A 135 4.83 -31.13 -2.12
CA ALA A 135 4.64 -32.25 -1.22
C ALA A 135 4.19 -33.53 -1.95
N LYS A 136 3.23 -33.39 -2.89
CA LYS A 136 2.78 -34.53 -3.73
C LYS A 136 3.86 -35.06 -4.64
N ILE A 137 4.67 -34.21 -5.24
CA ILE A 137 5.83 -34.62 -6.05
C ILE A 137 6.85 -35.38 -5.20
N ALA A 138 7.07 -34.94 -3.96
CA ALA A 138 7.95 -35.59 -3.00
C ALA A 138 7.36 -36.86 -2.37
N GLY A 139 6.13 -37.26 -2.72
CA GLY A 139 5.44 -38.44 -2.16
C GLY A 139 5.01 -38.28 -0.70
N GLN A 140 4.92 -37.03 -0.20
CA GLN A 140 4.50 -36.74 1.17
C GLN A 140 2.96 -36.59 1.25
N GLU A 141 2.40 -37.03 2.37
CA GLU A 141 0.98 -36.88 2.66
C GLU A 141 0.67 -35.42 3.06
N VAL A 142 -0.26 -34.79 2.36
CA VAL A 142 -0.63 -33.40 2.61
C VAL A 142 -1.68 -33.37 3.71
N VAL A 143 -1.31 -32.88 4.90
CA VAL A 143 -2.25 -32.61 5.98
C VAL A 143 -2.82 -31.20 5.78
N ALA A 144 -4.14 -31.11 5.63
CA ALA A 144 -4.82 -29.81 5.56
C ALA A 144 -4.61 -29.03 6.86
N THR A 145 -4.16 -27.79 6.73
CA THR A 145 -4.04 -26.90 7.90
C THR A 145 -5.45 -26.49 8.34
N GLU A 146 -5.81 -26.80 9.59
CA GLU A 146 -7.09 -26.35 10.14
C GLU A 146 -7.15 -24.82 10.18
N GLU A 147 -8.17 -24.23 9.54
CA GLU A 147 -8.47 -22.81 9.66
C GLU A 147 -8.84 -22.48 11.12
N GLN A 148 -8.00 -21.66 11.75
CA GLN A 148 -8.36 -21.12 13.06
C GLN A 148 -9.51 -20.13 12.90
N ALA A 149 -10.67 -20.45 13.51
CA ALA A 149 -11.80 -19.55 13.52
C ALA A 149 -11.41 -18.18 14.13
N PRO A 150 -11.80 -17.06 13.50
CA PRO A 150 -11.50 -15.74 14.02
C PRO A 150 -12.10 -15.55 15.43
N PRO A 151 -11.40 -14.89 16.36
CA PRO A 151 -11.89 -14.65 17.71
C PRO A 151 -13.17 -13.81 17.67
N LYS A 152 -14.20 -14.24 18.42
CA LYS A 152 -15.45 -13.49 18.55
C LYS A 152 -15.18 -12.17 19.26
N VAL A 153 -15.32 -11.05 18.54
CA VAL A 153 -15.24 -9.71 19.12
C VAL A 153 -16.58 -9.35 19.72
N VAL A 154 -16.65 -9.23 21.04
CA VAL A 154 -17.89 -8.95 21.79
C VAL A 154 -18.08 -7.43 21.99
N ASN A 155 -17.00 -6.65 22.05
CA ASN A 155 -17.03 -5.20 22.27
C ASN A 155 -15.87 -4.51 21.54
N LEU A 156 -16.19 -3.45 20.79
CA LEU A 156 -15.19 -2.66 20.04
C LEU A 156 -14.09 -2.09 20.96
N MET A 157 -14.46 -1.57 22.13
CA MET A 157 -13.49 -0.98 23.07
C MET A 157 -12.53 -2.02 23.65
N ASP A 158 -13.00 -3.23 23.89
CA ASP A 158 -12.14 -4.32 24.35
C ASP A 158 -11.22 -4.81 23.24
N ALA A 159 -11.71 -4.85 21.99
CA ALA A 159 -10.89 -5.17 20.82
C ALA A 159 -9.78 -4.13 20.59
N LEU A 160 -10.10 -2.84 20.71
CA LEU A 160 -9.13 -1.74 20.59
C LEU A 160 -8.07 -1.79 21.71
N ARG A 161 -8.48 -2.06 22.97
CA ARG A 161 -7.55 -2.26 24.09
C ARG A 161 -6.62 -3.44 23.88
N GLN A 162 -7.17 -4.59 23.48
CA GLN A 162 -6.36 -5.78 23.15
C GLN A 162 -5.36 -5.52 22.03
N SER A 163 -5.75 -4.77 20.99
CA SER A 163 -4.83 -4.37 19.92
C SER A 163 -3.70 -3.48 20.42
N LEU A 164 -4.00 -2.50 21.26
CA LEU A 164 -2.98 -1.64 21.91
C LEU A 164 -2.02 -2.44 22.79
N ASP A 165 -2.52 -3.37 23.57
CA ASP A 165 -1.71 -4.21 24.45
C ASP A 165 -0.80 -5.16 23.66
N ARG A 166 -1.28 -5.75 22.57
CA ARG A 166 -0.47 -6.58 21.67
C ARG A 166 0.67 -5.79 21.05
N VAL A 167 0.39 -4.60 20.47
CA VAL A 167 1.41 -3.75 19.84
C VAL A 167 2.43 -3.26 20.87
N SER A 168 1.98 -2.85 22.06
CA SER A 168 2.85 -2.40 23.14
C SER A 168 3.76 -3.51 23.67
N SER A 169 3.27 -4.74 23.77
CA SER A 169 4.05 -5.91 24.19
C SER A 169 5.09 -6.32 23.14
N THR A 170 4.75 -6.22 21.85
CA THR A 170 5.67 -6.51 20.75
C THR A 170 6.78 -5.45 20.68
N LYS A 171 6.46 -4.15 20.82
CA LYS A 171 7.47 -3.09 20.91
C LYS A 171 8.42 -3.25 22.11
N LYS A 172 7.89 -3.65 23.28
CA LYS A 172 8.74 -3.95 24.45
C LYS A 172 9.66 -5.15 24.26
N LYS A 173 9.21 -6.20 23.58
CA LYS A 173 10.07 -7.36 23.23
C LYS A 173 11.16 -6.97 22.24
N ALA A 174 10.83 -6.20 21.18
CA ALA A 174 11.81 -5.73 20.20
C ALA A 174 12.85 -4.79 20.83
N ALA A 175 12.45 -3.86 21.71
CA ALA A 175 13.36 -2.99 22.43
C ALA A 175 14.30 -3.78 23.36
N LYS A 176 13.81 -4.82 24.04
CA LYS A 176 14.61 -5.65 24.92
C LYS A 176 15.63 -6.51 24.16
N VAL A 177 15.30 -6.98 22.96
CA VAL A 177 16.24 -7.71 22.09
C VAL A 177 17.33 -6.77 21.56
N ALA A 178 16.97 -5.54 21.14
CA ALA A 178 17.93 -4.54 20.67
C ALA A 178 18.88 -4.03 21.78
N GLU A 179 18.49 -4.11 23.06
CA GLU A 179 19.33 -3.74 24.20
C GLU A 179 20.33 -4.85 24.56
N ILE A 180 20.02 -6.12 24.27
CA ILE A 180 20.90 -7.26 24.48
C ILE A 180 21.98 -7.37 23.40
N GLU A 181 21.75 -6.83 22.19
CA GLU A 181 22.70 -6.86 21.07
C GLU A 181 23.72 -5.69 21.03
N LYS A 182 23.70 -4.76 21.98
CA LYS A 182 24.75 -3.73 22.05
C LYS A 182 26.06 -4.33 22.58
N PRO A 183 27.14 -4.41 21.76
CA PRO A 183 28.41 -4.92 22.23
C PRO A 183 28.99 -3.99 23.31
N ALA A 184 29.42 -4.57 24.43
CA ALA A 184 30.07 -3.87 25.51
C ALA A 184 31.26 -3.07 24.95
N LYS A 185 31.25 -1.75 25.11
CA LYS A 185 32.33 -0.84 24.74
C LYS A 185 33.61 -1.28 25.50
N ALA A 186 34.65 -1.55 24.73
CA ALA A 186 35.98 -1.89 25.20
C ALA A 186 36.49 -0.92 26.28
N ALA A 187 37.00 -1.48 27.36
CA ALA A 187 37.62 -0.75 28.45
C ALA A 187 38.84 0.04 27.92
N LYS A 188 38.91 1.34 28.29
CA LYS A 188 40.02 2.24 28.03
C LYS A 188 41.29 1.65 28.64
N ALA A 189 42.31 1.38 27.81
CA ALA A 189 43.67 1.12 28.28
C ALA A 189 44.27 2.41 28.83
N ALA A 190 44.82 2.33 30.05
CA ALA A 190 45.53 3.43 30.69
C ALA A 190 46.94 3.63 30.04
N PRO A 191 47.48 4.87 29.96
CA PRO A 191 48.77 5.10 29.35
C PRO A 191 49.89 4.68 30.28
N VAL A 192 50.84 3.90 29.75
CA VAL A 192 52.11 3.51 30.38
C VAL A 192 53.04 4.72 30.48
N LYS A 193 53.46 5.09 31.68
CA LYS A 193 54.47 6.10 31.94
C LYS A 193 55.86 5.58 31.57
N GLU A 194 56.49 6.18 30.58
CA GLU A 194 57.88 5.95 30.18
C GLU A 194 58.83 6.62 31.16
N LYS A 195 59.66 5.83 31.87
CA LYS A 195 60.73 6.34 32.74
C LYS A 195 61.95 6.72 31.87
N LYS A 196 62.24 8.02 31.78
CA LYS A 196 63.53 8.52 31.30
C LYS A 196 64.67 8.08 32.24
N ARG A 197 65.56 7.30 31.72
CA ARG A 197 66.90 7.08 32.34
C ARG A 197 67.83 8.21 31.91
N ALA A 198 68.32 8.96 32.90
CA ALA A 198 69.48 9.85 32.75
C ALA A 198 70.75 9.03 32.68
N ARG A 199 71.67 9.39 31.81
CA ARG A 199 73.12 9.21 31.90
C ARG A 199 73.76 10.50 31.56
N GLY A 200 74.63 10.86 32.38
CA GLY A 200 75.70 11.63 32.57
C GLY A 200 76.80 11.58 31.55
#